data_2f12e21a98dee307cfb308a7056d5da0
#
_entry.id   2f12e21a98dee307cfb308a7056d5da0
#
_cell.length_a   1.000
_cell.length_b   1.000
_cell.length_c   1.000
_cell.angle_alpha   90.00
_cell.angle_beta   90.00
_cell.angle_gamma   90.00
#
_symmetry.space_group_name_H-M   'P 1'
#
loop_
_entity.id
_entity.type
_entity.pdbx_description
1 polymer ?
#
loop_
_entity_poly.entity_id
_entity_poly.type
_entity_poly.pdbx_seq_one_letter_code
_entity_poly.pdbx_strand_id
1 'polypeptide(L)'
;MTEARTVRQAGKVRAARLTDLAALGELSRLCQDADSATRSLGLPVNGPPIGVFSLFRLPLGAFRPHDLMFVYESEGRLAGLIRVERESVRDEWTIVELDGIGSSNAGDIRFRLVQQLSREASKRGAVRLHVACADKDGNVELFMQAGFARYGEEVILYRPPKPSLPAAWKDARARNARIRPAVPLDAVALMRLYASATPQPVQRLEAIRLNDWERQGGNWRVPRSSLAPILRFADVEAFVQESPGGGRDGTELDAFAQVGVAKEDQPHYLKVVARPGADVTDIVGFALGSIADRTGAAAGHRDQGVLAPVRTYESPVDSRLEEAGFNTIATVTLLMKETAVRVAEPALVPAGVR
;
A
#
# COMPACT_ATOMS: atom_id res chain seq x y z
N MET A 1 41.11 8.97 -38.44
CA MET A 1 40.70 8.03 -37.41
C MET A 1 39.25 8.35 -37.04
N THR A 2 38.33 7.56 -37.58
CA THR A 2 36.88 7.78 -37.42
C THR A 2 36.43 7.00 -36.18
N GLU A 3 36.13 7.71 -35.10
CA GLU A 3 35.53 7.09 -33.92
C GLU A 3 34.17 6.56 -34.30
N ALA A 4 34.03 5.26 -34.34
CA ALA A 4 32.75 4.57 -34.44
C ALA A 4 31.95 4.88 -33.19
N ARG A 5 31.02 5.81 -33.29
CA ARG A 5 29.99 6.08 -32.28
C ARG A 5 29.15 4.82 -32.18
N THR A 6 29.47 3.94 -31.21
CA THR A 6 28.66 2.76 -30.87
C THR A 6 27.27 3.27 -30.50
N VAL A 7 26.33 3.13 -31.41
CA VAL A 7 24.90 3.37 -31.10
C VAL A 7 24.50 2.37 -30.03
N ARG A 8 24.51 2.81 -28.77
CA ARG A 8 23.98 2.00 -27.66
C ARG A 8 22.54 1.65 -28.02
N GLN A 9 22.28 0.39 -28.25
CA GLN A 9 20.93 -0.09 -28.48
C GLN A 9 20.05 0.34 -27.30
N ALA A 10 19.04 1.18 -27.58
CA ALA A 10 18.11 1.64 -26.57
C ALA A 10 17.39 0.42 -25.99
N GLY A 11 17.50 0.25 -24.68
CA GLY A 11 16.84 -0.88 -24.01
C GLY A 11 15.31 -0.83 -24.17
N LYS A 12 14.67 -1.97 -24.03
CA LYS A 12 13.23 -2.19 -24.25
C LYS A 12 12.50 -2.51 -22.96
N VAL A 13 11.35 -1.84 -22.74
CA VAL A 13 10.41 -2.24 -21.70
C VAL A 13 9.45 -3.30 -22.25
N ARG A 14 9.28 -4.38 -21.52
CA ARG A 14 8.34 -5.47 -21.83
C ARG A 14 7.72 -6.07 -20.57
N ALA A 15 6.63 -6.80 -20.72
CA ALA A 15 6.10 -7.60 -19.63
C ALA A 15 7.12 -8.67 -19.20
N ALA A 16 7.20 -8.93 -17.90
CA ALA A 16 8.01 -10.01 -17.35
C ALA A 16 7.46 -11.36 -17.79
N ARG A 17 8.36 -12.34 -17.96
CA ARG A 17 8.06 -13.72 -18.36
C ARG A 17 8.55 -14.69 -17.29
N LEU A 18 8.01 -15.89 -17.27
CA LEU A 18 8.49 -16.96 -16.37
C LEU A 18 9.98 -17.25 -16.55
N THR A 19 10.48 -17.12 -17.77
CA THR A 19 11.90 -17.28 -18.08
C THR A 19 12.82 -16.22 -17.49
N ASP A 20 12.26 -15.11 -17.02
CA ASP A 20 13.04 -14.01 -16.42
C ASP A 20 13.32 -14.24 -14.92
N LEU A 21 12.77 -15.28 -14.31
CA LEU A 21 12.82 -15.50 -12.86
C LEU A 21 14.23 -15.46 -12.28
N ALA A 22 15.18 -16.13 -12.92
CA ALA A 22 16.58 -16.13 -12.47
C ALA A 22 17.21 -14.71 -12.56
N ALA A 23 16.98 -14.01 -13.68
CA ALA A 23 17.48 -12.65 -13.88
C ALA A 23 16.80 -11.63 -12.96
N LEU A 24 15.52 -11.83 -12.62
CA LEU A 24 14.81 -11.02 -11.62
C LEU A 24 15.39 -11.24 -10.21
N GLY A 25 15.74 -12.46 -9.85
CA GLY A 25 16.42 -12.76 -8.59
C GLY A 25 17.78 -12.07 -8.49
N GLU A 26 18.57 -12.07 -9.56
CA GLU A 26 19.84 -11.36 -9.62
C GLU A 26 19.65 -9.83 -9.54
N LEU A 27 18.70 -9.28 -10.30
CA LEU A 27 18.37 -7.85 -10.25
C LEU A 27 17.95 -7.42 -8.85
N SER A 28 17.07 -8.18 -8.20
CA SER A 28 16.62 -7.91 -6.82
C SER A 28 17.80 -7.91 -5.84
N ARG A 29 18.74 -8.85 -5.97
CA ARG A 29 19.94 -8.90 -5.13
C ARG A 29 20.83 -7.67 -5.36
N LEU A 30 21.07 -7.31 -6.62
CA LEU A 30 21.84 -6.10 -6.96
C LEU A 30 21.19 -4.83 -6.42
N CYS A 31 19.86 -4.74 -6.47
CA CYS A 31 19.13 -3.63 -5.88
C CYS A 31 19.20 -3.64 -4.34
N GLN A 32 19.36 -4.80 -3.70
CA GLN A 32 19.53 -4.90 -2.25
C GLN A 32 20.93 -4.50 -1.79
N ASP A 33 21.94 -4.86 -2.57
CA ASP A 33 23.35 -4.54 -2.27
C ASP A 33 23.68 -3.09 -2.63
N ALA A 34 22.93 -2.47 -3.53
CA ALA A 34 23.11 -1.06 -3.90
C ALA A 34 22.63 -0.16 -2.75
N ASP A 35 23.34 0.94 -2.57
CA ASP A 35 23.01 1.98 -1.61
C ASP A 35 21.52 2.37 -1.73
N SER A 36 20.86 2.68 -0.64
CA SER A 36 19.41 2.93 -0.56
C SER A 36 18.85 3.91 -1.61
N ALA A 37 19.72 4.64 -2.28
CA ALA A 37 19.43 5.57 -3.39
C ALA A 37 18.82 4.91 -4.64
N THR A 38 19.12 3.65 -4.91
CA THR A 38 18.66 2.95 -6.12
C THR A 38 17.52 1.99 -5.85
N ARG A 39 17.12 1.91 -4.58
CA ARG A 39 16.16 0.95 -4.11
C ARG A 39 14.78 1.54 -4.08
N SER A 40 13.92 0.99 -4.94
CA SER A 40 12.47 1.04 -4.79
C SER A 40 11.92 2.42 -4.39
N LEU A 41 10.72 2.45 -3.99
CA LEU A 41 9.99 3.65 -3.57
C LEU A 41 10.45 4.21 -2.20
N GLY A 42 11.55 3.70 -1.62
CA GLY A 42 12.08 4.15 -0.33
C GLY A 42 11.17 3.83 0.85
N LEU A 43 10.26 2.88 0.69
CA LEU A 43 9.41 2.41 1.76
C LEU A 43 10.24 1.57 2.75
N PRO A 44 10.00 1.72 4.08
CA PRO A 44 10.79 1.04 5.11
C PRO A 44 10.56 -0.47 5.15
N VAL A 45 9.61 -0.96 4.39
CA VAL A 45 9.35 -2.38 4.24
C VAL A 45 10.01 -2.84 2.96
N ASN A 46 11.13 -3.49 3.11
CA ASN A 46 11.62 -4.34 2.06
C ASN A 46 10.65 -5.52 2.01
N GLY A 47 9.82 -5.58 0.97
CA GLY A 47 9.13 -6.84 0.69
C GLY A 47 10.17 -7.97 0.71
N PRO A 48 9.78 -9.22 1.03
CA PRO A 48 10.75 -10.31 1.08
C PRO A 48 11.58 -10.26 -0.19
N PRO A 49 12.92 -10.32 -0.07
CA PRO A 49 13.76 -10.33 -1.24
C PRO A 49 13.25 -11.42 -2.17
N ILE A 50 13.24 -11.14 -3.47
CA ILE A 50 13.00 -12.19 -4.46
C ILE A 50 14.21 -13.13 -4.39
N GLY A 51 14.31 -13.88 -3.31
CA GLY A 51 15.33 -14.90 -3.11
C GLY A 51 14.97 -16.14 -3.90
N VAL A 52 15.97 -16.99 -4.21
CA VAL A 52 15.78 -18.24 -4.96
C VAL A 52 14.69 -19.11 -4.34
N PHE A 53 14.52 -19.11 -3.02
CA PHE A 53 13.45 -19.84 -2.34
C PHE A 53 12.07 -19.15 -2.40
N SER A 54 12.01 -17.83 -2.48
CA SER A 54 10.76 -17.14 -2.79
C SER A 54 10.38 -17.31 -4.26
N LEU A 55 11.34 -17.57 -5.15
CA LEU A 55 11.08 -17.94 -6.54
C LEU A 55 10.34 -19.29 -6.66
N PHE A 56 10.60 -20.27 -5.82
CA PHE A 56 9.83 -21.52 -5.79
C PHE A 56 8.43 -21.34 -5.16
N ARG A 57 8.22 -20.33 -4.33
CA ARG A 57 6.89 -19.88 -3.89
C ARG A 57 6.25 -18.86 -4.84
N LEU A 58 7.04 -18.21 -5.69
CA LEU A 58 6.67 -17.22 -6.70
C LEU A 58 5.98 -17.80 -7.97
N PRO A 59 6.15 -19.06 -8.44
CA PRO A 59 5.48 -19.48 -9.66
C PRO A 59 3.98 -19.22 -9.62
N LEU A 60 3.41 -19.15 -8.42
CA LEU A 60 2.01 -18.81 -8.21
C LEU A 60 1.80 -17.39 -7.66
N GLY A 61 2.82 -16.73 -7.14
CA GLY A 61 2.72 -15.44 -6.47
C GLY A 61 3.10 -14.23 -7.33
N ALA A 62 4.18 -14.30 -8.10
CA ALA A 62 4.58 -13.21 -9.04
C ALA A 62 3.65 -13.12 -10.25
N PHE A 63 2.92 -14.18 -10.53
CA PHE A 63 1.92 -14.28 -11.59
C PHE A 63 0.51 -14.39 -11.02
N ARG A 64 0.27 -13.82 -9.84
CA ARG A 64 -1.10 -13.67 -9.36
C ARG A 64 -1.92 -12.94 -10.42
N PRO A 65 -3.17 -13.30 -10.62
CA PRO A 65 -4.03 -12.64 -11.60
C PRO A 65 -4.17 -11.13 -11.35
N HIS A 66 -3.77 -10.65 -10.17
CA HIS A 66 -3.83 -9.25 -9.75
C HIS A 66 -2.50 -8.49 -9.86
N ASP A 67 -1.35 -9.16 -9.97
CA ASP A 67 -0.04 -8.51 -10.09
C ASP A 67 0.40 -8.42 -11.55
N LEU A 68 0.94 -7.27 -11.93
CA LEU A 68 1.60 -7.05 -13.21
C LEU A 68 3.04 -6.64 -12.97
N MET A 69 3.94 -7.15 -13.80
CA MET A 69 5.34 -6.81 -13.74
C MET A 69 5.86 -6.47 -15.15
N PHE A 70 6.58 -5.38 -15.26
CA PHE A 70 7.32 -5.01 -16.47
C PHE A 70 8.80 -4.91 -16.13
N VAL A 71 9.63 -5.25 -17.09
CA VAL A 71 11.09 -5.22 -16.98
C VAL A 71 11.68 -4.35 -18.07
N TYR A 72 12.78 -3.71 -17.75
CA TYR A 72 13.63 -3.03 -18.72
C TYR A 72 14.81 -3.93 -19.06
N GLU A 73 14.93 -4.28 -20.33
CA GLU A 73 15.98 -5.14 -20.87
C GLU A 73 16.92 -4.30 -21.73
N SER A 74 18.22 -4.38 -21.48
CA SER A 74 19.28 -3.77 -22.27
C SER A 74 20.40 -4.77 -22.43
N GLU A 75 20.89 -4.93 -23.65
CA GLU A 75 22.01 -5.82 -23.98
C GLU A 75 21.80 -7.27 -23.45
N GLY A 76 20.56 -7.75 -23.48
CA GLY A 76 20.19 -9.11 -23.03
C GLY A 76 20.16 -9.28 -21.50
N ARG A 77 20.29 -8.20 -20.73
CA ARG A 77 20.22 -8.22 -19.27
C ARG A 77 19.07 -7.37 -18.75
N LEU A 78 18.49 -7.77 -17.62
CA LEU A 78 17.52 -6.95 -16.94
C LEU A 78 18.23 -5.84 -16.15
N ALA A 79 17.81 -4.60 -16.37
CA ALA A 79 18.37 -3.43 -15.73
C ALA A 79 17.33 -2.61 -14.93
N GLY A 80 16.08 -3.06 -14.89
CA GLY A 80 15.07 -2.45 -14.06
C GLY A 80 13.76 -3.23 -14.08
N LEU A 81 12.93 -2.98 -13.08
CA LEU A 81 11.60 -3.57 -12.97
C LEU A 81 10.59 -2.58 -12.37
N ILE A 82 9.34 -2.76 -12.70
CA ILE A 82 8.21 -2.13 -12.04
C ILE A 82 7.15 -3.21 -11.77
N ARG A 83 6.68 -3.27 -10.51
CA ARG A 83 5.62 -4.18 -10.10
C ARG A 83 4.40 -3.39 -9.64
N VAL A 84 3.25 -3.87 -10.03
CA VAL A 84 1.97 -3.21 -9.80
C VAL A 84 0.98 -4.21 -9.27
N GLU A 85 0.28 -3.84 -8.23
CA GLU A 85 -0.89 -4.55 -7.75
C GLU A 85 -2.15 -3.93 -8.36
N ARG A 86 -3.01 -4.77 -8.95
CA ARG A 86 -4.29 -4.35 -9.53
C ARG A 86 -5.40 -4.56 -8.52
N GLU A 87 -6.17 -3.53 -8.30
CA GLU A 87 -7.40 -3.61 -7.52
C GLU A 87 -8.57 -3.88 -8.47
N SER A 88 -8.90 -5.16 -8.66
CA SER A 88 -9.86 -5.61 -9.68
C SER A 88 -11.25 -5.01 -9.55
N VAL A 89 -11.61 -4.58 -8.35
CA VAL A 89 -12.94 -4.06 -8.04
C VAL A 89 -13.10 -2.58 -8.39
N ARG A 90 -11.99 -1.82 -8.37
CA ARG A 90 -12.01 -0.36 -8.54
C ARG A 90 -11.35 0.12 -9.82
N ASP A 91 -10.87 -0.79 -10.66
CA ASP A 91 -10.05 -0.46 -11.84
C ASP A 91 -8.89 0.48 -11.50
N GLU A 92 -8.30 0.31 -10.32
CA GLU A 92 -7.19 1.09 -9.82
C GLU A 92 -5.96 0.20 -9.62
N TRP A 93 -4.80 0.76 -9.90
CA TRP A 93 -3.54 0.05 -9.77
C TRP A 93 -2.60 0.78 -8.83
N THR A 94 -1.91 0.04 -7.98
CA THR A 94 -0.91 0.59 -7.06
C THR A 94 0.47 0.10 -7.45
N ILE A 95 1.39 1.04 -7.70
CA ILE A 95 2.80 0.74 -7.93
C ILE A 95 3.39 0.38 -6.57
N VAL A 96 3.89 -0.84 -6.45
CA VAL A 96 4.43 -1.39 -5.19
C VAL A 96 5.94 -1.57 -5.22
N GLU A 97 6.56 -1.51 -6.41
CA GLU A 97 8.01 -1.63 -6.58
C GLU A 97 8.43 -0.96 -7.89
N LEU A 98 9.55 -0.25 -7.86
CA LEU A 98 10.14 0.42 -9.02
C LEU A 98 11.66 0.48 -8.83
N ASP A 99 12.39 -0.38 -9.50
CA ASP A 99 13.82 -0.50 -9.40
C ASP A 99 14.51 -0.22 -10.74
N GLY A 100 15.72 0.30 -10.66
CA GLY A 100 16.59 0.50 -11.81
C GLY A 100 18.04 0.44 -11.37
N ILE A 101 18.87 -0.31 -12.09
CA ILE A 101 20.31 -0.40 -11.86
C ILE A 101 21.09 0.37 -12.92
N GLY A 102 22.21 0.94 -12.51
CA GLY A 102 23.11 1.70 -13.38
C GLY A 102 23.36 3.11 -12.87
N SER A 103 24.59 3.43 -12.59
CA SER A 103 25.00 4.69 -11.93
C SER A 103 24.63 5.97 -12.70
N SER A 104 24.47 5.90 -14.03
CA SER A 104 24.14 7.07 -14.85
C SER A 104 22.74 7.04 -15.47
N ASN A 105 22.05 5.89 -15.51
CA ASN A 105 20.83 5.70 -16.29
C ASN A 105 19.65 5.19 -15.46
N ALA A 106 19.80 4.97 -14.15
CA ALA A 106 18.73 4.40 -13.32
C ALA A 106 17.45 5.24 -13.34
N GLY A 107 17.57 6.57 -13.35
CA GLY A 107 16.44 7.49 -13.46
C GLY A 107 15.69 7.36 -14.80
N ASP A 108 16.41 7.29 -15.92
CA ASP A 108 15.80 7.11 -17.26
C ASP A 108 15.11 5.74 -17.37
N ILE A 109 15.73 4.69 -16.86
CA ILE A 109 15.13 3.34 -16.80
C ILE A 109 13.82 3.35 -16.03
N ARG A 110 13.82 3.90 -14.80
CA ARG A 110 12.62 4.02 -13.97
C ARG A 110 11.53 4.84 -14.65
N PHE A 111 11.88 5.96 -15.26
CA PHE A 111 10.93 6.80 -15.97
C PHE A 111 10.27 6.08 -17.15
N ARG A 112 11.06 5.35 -17.97
CA ARG A 112 10.54 4.53 -19.08
C ARG A 112 9.60 3.42 -18.60
N LEU A 113 9.92 2.79 -17.48
CA LEU A 113 9.05 1.79 -16.84
C LEU A 113 7.71 2.40 -16.44
N VAL A 114 7.71 3.57 -15.78
CA VAL A 114 6.49 4.28 -15.37
C VAL A 114 5.67 4.73 -16.58
N GLN A 115 6.33 5.22 -17.64
CA GLN A 115 5.64 5.59 -18.89
C GLN A 115 4.96 4.38 -19.55
N GLN A 116 5.67 3.25 -19.65
CA GLN A 116 5.09 2.05 -20.23
C GLN A 116 3.94 1.51 -19.39
N LEU A 117 4.08 1.52 -18.06
CA LEU A 117 3.00 1.16 -17.15
C LEU A 117 1.77 2.04 -17.39
N SER A 118 1.95 3.36 -17.48
CA SER A 118 0.82 4.29 -17.72
C SER A 118 0.08 3.98 -19.01
N ARG A 119 0.80 3.63 -20.08
CA ARG A 119 0.19 3.20 -21.36
C ARG A 119 -0.59 1.89 -21.23
N GLU A 120 -0.01 0.92 -20.53
CA GLU A 120 -0.67 -0.40 -20.34
C GLU A 120 -1.88 -0.29 -19.41
N ALA A 121 -1.82 0.55 -18.37
CA ALA A 121 -2.92 0.85 -17.49
C ALA A 121 -4.12 1.43 -18.27
N SER A 122 -3.87 2.46 -19.08
CA SER A 122 -4.90 3.06 -19.94
C SER A 122 -5.53 2.06 -20.92
N LYS A 123 -4.71 1.21 -21.55
CA LYS A 123 -5.20 0.16 -22.47
C LYS A 123 -6.08 -0.87 -21.78
N ARG A 124 -5.81 -1.18 -20.52
CA ARG A 124 -6.51 -2.19 -19.73
C ARG A 124 -7.64 -1.63 -18.87
N GLY A 125 -7.98 -0.35 -19.05
CA GLY A 125 -9.12 0.29 -18.40
C GLY A 125 -8.87 0.71 -16.96
N ALA A 126 -7.63 0.73 -16.49
CA ALA A 126 -7.34 1.30 -15.18
C ALA A 126 -7.66 2.81 -15.19
N VAL A 127 -8.44 3.26 -14.23
CA VAL A 127 -8.83 4.68 -14.13
C VAL A 127 -7.85 5.52 -13.33
N ARG A 128 -7.12 4.88 -12.40
CA ARG A 128 -6.11 5.54 -11.55
C ARG A 128 -4.90 4.66 -11.31
N LEU A 129 -3.76 5.33 -11.24
CA LEU A 129 -2.50 4.77 -10.77
C LEU A 129 -2.11 5.47 -9.47
N HIS A 130 -1.87 4.69 -8.41
CA HIS A 130 -1.42 5.18 -7.12
C HIS A 130 0.03 4.76 -6.87
N VAL A 131 0.76 5.61 -6.16
CA VAL A 131 2.09 5.29 -5.67
C VAL A 131 2.33 6.04 -4.36
N ALA A 132 3.08 5.40 -3.46
CA ALA A 132 3.68 6.03 -2.30
C ALA A 132 5.20 5.89 -2.42
N CYS A 133 5.94 6.97 -2.22
CA CYS A 133 7.39 6.93 -2.26
C CYS A 133 8.00 7.90 -1.26
N ALA A 134 9.19 7.59 -0.75
CA ALA A 134 9.98 8.54 0.00
C ALA A 134 10.41 9.68 -0.91
N ASP A 135 10.41 10.91 -0.38
CA ASP A 135 10.98 12.09 -1.05
C ASP A 135 12.50 12.02 -0.98
N LYS A 136 13.07 11.10 -1.75
CA LYS A 136 14.48 10.75 -1.76
C LYS A 136 14.89 10.39 -3.18
N ASP A 137 16.12 10.76 -3.55
CA ASP A 137 16.73 10.36 -4.83
C ASP A 137 15.90 10.73 -6.07
N GLY A 138 15.15 11.84 -6.01
CA GLY A 138 14.32 12.32 -7.11
C GLY A 138 13.10 11.44 -7.42
N ASN A 139 12.64 10.61 -6.47
CA ASN A 139 11.48 9.75 -6.66
C ASN A 139 10.20 10.55 -6.92
N VAL A 140 9.95 11.59 -6.12
CA VAL A 140 8.75 12.43 -6.26
C VAL A 140 8.77 13.15 -7.61
N GLU A 141 9.91 13.76 -7.98
CA GLU A 141 10.09 14.44 -9.26
C GLU A 141 9.89 13.52 -10.44
N LEU A 142 10.39 12.29 -10.38
CA LEU A 142 10.24 11.29 -11.42
C LEU A 142 8.76 10.99 -11.69
N PHE A 143 7.97 10.79 -10.63
CA PHE A 143 6.55 10.54 -10.78
C PHE A 143 5.79 11.79 -11.24
N MET A 144 6.14 12.98 -10.75
CA MET A 144 5.55 14.24 -11.21
C MET A 144 5.84 14.47 -12.69
N GLN A 145 7.06 14.22 -13.17
CA GLN A 145 7.43 14.27 -14.58
C GLN A 145 6.65 13.25 -15.43
N ALA A 146 6.31 12.09 -14.84
CA ALA A 146 5.46 11.09 -15.47
C ALA A 146 3.95 11.45 -15.43
N GLY A 147 3.60 12.62 -14.89
CA GLY A 147 2.22 13.15 -14.84
C GLY A 147 1.41 12.69 -13.64
N PHE A 148 2.05 12.29 -12.54
CA PHE A 148 1.40 12.08 -11.26
C PHE A 148 1.28 13.40 -10.50
N ALA A 149 0.20 13.55 -9.73
CA ALA A 149 -0.03 14.67 -8.82
C ALA A 149 0.12 14.20 -7.37
N ARG A 150 0.83 14.98 -6.56
CA ARG A 150 0.91 14.79 -5.11
C ARG A 150 -0.43 15.14 -4.48
N TYR A 151 -0.93 14.30 -3.56
CA TYR A 151 -2.19 14.54 -2.87
C TYR A 151 -2.14 14.39 -1.35
N GLY A 152 -1.03 13.95 -0.80
CA GLY A 152 -0.86 13.81 0.64
C GLY A 152 0.49 13.26 1.03
N GLU A 153 0.66 13.12 2.34
CA GLU A 153 1.81 12.49 2.97
C GLU A 153 1.33 11.51 4.03
N GLU A 154 2.14 10.49 4.24
CA GLU A 154 1.92 9.48 5.26
C GLU A 154 3.20 9.27 6.06
N VAL A 155 3.10 9.40 7.36
CA VAL A 155 4.17 9.10 8.32
C VAL A 155 4.08 7.62 8.64
N ILE A 156 5.19 6.92 8.55
CA ILE A 156 5.28 5.52 8.91
C ILE A 156 5.90 5.41 10.29
N LEU A 157 5.11 4.92 11.23
CA LEU A 157 5.56 4.67 12.59
C LEU A 157 5.82 3.17 12.77
N TYR A 158 6.80 2.86 13.59
CA TYR A 158 7.16 1.50 13.95
C TYR A 158 7.25 1.32 15.46
N ARG A 159 6.57 0.33 15.98
CA ARG A 159 6.71 -0.15 17.34
C ARG A 159 7.51 -1.43 17.35
N PRO A 160 8.71 -1.45 17.98
CA PRO A 160 9.49 -2.66 18.07
C PRO A 160 8.77 -3.73 18.91
N PRO A 161 9.15 -5.00 18.78
CA PRO A 161 8.65 -6.05 19.63
C PRO A 161 8.86 -5.69 21.10
N LYS A 162 7.78 -5.70 21.87
CA LYS A 162 7.83 -5.44 23.32
C LYS A 162 7.04 -6.53 24.04
N PRO A 163 7.60 -7.07 25.15
CA PRO A 163 6.95 -8.16 25.89
C PRO A 163 5.62 -7.75 26.54
N SER A 164 5.35 -6.46 26.67
CA SER A 164 4.08 -6.00 27.28
C SER A 164 3.66 -4.62 26.77
N LEU A 165 2.35 -4.43 26.65
CA LEU A 165 1.75 -3.11 26.53
C LEU A 165 1.93 -2.32 27.84
N PRO A 166 2.02 -0.97 27.80
CA PRO A 166 1.93 -0.15 29.02
C PRO A 166 0.72 -0.54 29.84
N ALA A 167 0.81 -0.45 31.18
CA ALA A 167 -0.25 -0.93 32.08
C ALA A 167 -1.62 -0.28 31.76
N ALA A 168 -1.63 1.03 31.42
CA ALA A 168 -2.83 1.74 31.02
C ALA A 168 -3.54 1.15 29.77
N TRP A 169 -2.84 0.42 28.94
CA TRP A 169 -3.33 -0.16 27.69
C TRP A 169 -3.75 -1.63 27.82
N LYS A 170 -3.24 -2.34 28.86
CA LYS A 170 -3.56 -3.75 29.10
C LYS A 170 -5.05 -3.98 29.37
N ASP A 171 -5.67 -3.03 30.07
CA ASP A 171 -7.06 -3.14 30.50
C ASP A 171 -8.06 -2.53 29.50
N ALA A 172 -7.60 -1.99 28.36
CA ALA A 172 -8.47 -1.37 27.35
C ALA A 172 -9.57 -2.34 26.88
N ARG A 173 -9.23 -3.62 26.80
CA ARG A 173 -10.15 -4.69 26.40
C ARG A 173 -11.24 -4.96 27.46
N ALA A 174 -10.87 -4.87 28.74
CA ALA A 174 -11.80 -5.10 29.85
C ALA A 174 -12.69 -3.88 30.15
N ARG A 175 -12.21 -2.67 29.81
CA ARG A 175 -12.88 -1.41 30.17
C ARG A 175 -13.89 -0.93 29.14
N ASN A 176 -13.80 -1.35 27.88
CA ASN A 176 -14.53 -0.64 26.82
C ASN A 176 -15.54 -1.51 26.07
N ALA A 177 -16.78 -1.52 26.61
CA ALA A 177 -17.95 -2.12 25.95
C ALA A 177 -18.30 -1.44 24.59
N ARG A 178 -17.66 -0.32 24.23
CA ARG A 178 -17.89 0.43 23.00
C ARG A 178 -17.00 -0.02 21.83
N ILE A 179 -16.05 -0.92 22.06
CA ILE A 179 -15.19 -1.44 20.99
C ILE A 179 -15.68 -2.83 20.62
N ARG A 180 -15.95 -3.00 19.33
CA ARG A 180 -16.41 -4.28 18.78
C ARG A 180 -15.81 -4.51 17.39
N PRO A 181 -15.83 -5.77 16.89
CA PRO A 181 -15.52 -6.04 15.50
C PRO A 181 -16.42 -5.22 14.56
N ALA A 182 -15.80 -4.69 13.48
CA ALA A 182 -16.55 -4.05 12.42
C ALA A 182 -17.38 -5.07 11.65
N VAL A 183 -18.59 -4.70 11.26
CA VAL A 183 -19.51 -5.53 10.48
C VAL A 183 -19.93 -4.80 9.20
N PRO A 184 -20.42 -5.49 8.13
CA PRO A 184 -20.83 -4.84 6.88
C PRO A 184 -21.87 -3.74 7.09
N LEU A 185 -22.71 -3.85 8.08
CA LEU A 185 -23.73 -2.84 8.44
C LEU A 185 -23.11 -1.51 8.90
N ASP A 186 -21.83 -1.49 9.29
CA ASP A 186 -21.13 -0.27 9.68
C ASP A 186 -20.70 0.59 8.48
N ALA A 187 -20.87 0.12 7.25
CA ALA A 187 -20.36 0.78 6.05
C ALA A 187 -20.74 2.26 5.95
N VAL A 188 -21.99 2.61 6.27
CA VAL A 188 -22.47 4.01 6.26
C VAL A 188 -21.79 4.83 7.35
N ALA A 189 -21.67 4.29 8.56
CA ALA A 189 -21.01 4.95 9.68
C ALA A 189 -19.50 5.12 9.41
N LEU A 190 -18.85 4.10 8.86
CA LEU A 190 -17.45 4.15 8.43
C LEU A 190 -17.20 5.18 7.31
N MET A 191 -18.11 5.28 6.34
CA MET A 191 -18.03 6.30 5.31
C MET A 191 -18.16 7.72 5.88
N ARG A 192 -19.05 7.93 6.86
CA ARG A 192 -19.19 9.20 7.59
C ARG A 192 -17.92 9.52 8.40
N LEU A 193 -17.40 8.53 9.12
CA LEU A 193 -16.13 8.66 9.86
C LEU A 193 -15.00 9.07 8.94
N TYR A 194 -14.81 8.35 7.83
CA TYR A 194 -13.81 8.69 6.82
C TYR A 194 -13.99 10.12 6.29
N ALA A 195 -15.22 10.51 5.95
CA ALA A 195 -15.51 11.84 5.44
C ALA A 195 -15.24 12.95 6.48
N SER A 196 -15.39 12.67 7.77
CA SER A 196 -15.09 13.64 8.83
C SER A 196 -13.59 13.75 9.12
N ALA A 197 -12.85 12.66 8.95
CA ALA A 197 -11.41 12.57 9.25
C ALA A 197 -10.51 12.99 8.07
N THR A 198 -11.03 12.94 6.84
CA THR A 198 -10.22 13.10 5.62
C THR A 198 -10.55 14.40 4.91
N PRO A 199 -9.56 15.23 4.54
CA PRO A 199 -9.78 16.46 3.78
C PRO A 199 -10.49 16.20 2.44
N GLN A 200 -11.41 17.06 2.07
CA GLN A 200 -12.24 16.90 0.86
C GLN A 200 -11.44 16.70 -0.44
N PRO A 201 -10.31 17.37 -0.68
CA PRO A 201 -9.48 17.09 -1.86
C PRO A 201 -8.99 15.65 -1.92
N VAL A 202 -8.58 15.09 -0.77
CA VAL A 202 -8.11 13.69 -0.66
C VAL A 202 -9.27 12.72 -0.92
N GLN A 203 -10.44 12.98 -0.33
CA GLN A 203 -11.64 12.16 -0.56
C GLN A 203 -12.00 12.06 -2.05
N ARG A 204 -11.90 13.17 -2.79
CA ARG A 204 -12.15 13.20 -4.25
C ARG A 204 -11.16 12.34 -5.02
N LEU A 205 -9.89 12.38 -4.64
CA LEU A 205 -8.82 11.65 -5.32
C LEU A 205 -8.84 10.15 -4.96
N GLU A 206 -9.08 9.81 -3.71
CA GLU A 206 -9.22 8.41 -3.29
C GLU A 206 -10.54 7.80 -3.75
N ALA A 207 -11.58 8.61 -3.93
CA ALA A 207 -12.90 8.23 -4.44
C ALA A 207 -13.46 6.94 -3.80
N ILE A 208 -13.29 6.80 -2.49
CA ILE A 208 -13.81 5.66 -1.74
C ILE A 208 -15.34 5.67 -1.78
N ARG A 209 -15.93 4.53 -2.06
CA ARG A 209 -17.37 4.33 -2.19
C ARG A 209 -17.92 3.53 -1.02
N LEU A 210 -19.22 3.62 -0.79
CA LEU A 210 -19.90 2.84 0.25
C LEU A 210 -19.61 1.33 0.11
N ASN A 211 -19.71 0.79 -1.09
CA ASN A 211 -19.44 -0.62 -1.37
C ASN A 211 -18.02 -1.06 -1.04
N ASP A 212 -17.06 -0.14 -0.94
CA ASP A 212 -15.68 -0.46 -0.56
C ASP A 212 -15.61 -0.81 0.94
N TRP A 213 -16.52 -0.24 1.75
CA TRP A 213 -16.68 -0.56 3.16
C TRP A 213 -17.54 -1.80 3.44
N GLU A 214 -18.47 -2.13 2.53
CA GLU A 214 -19.32 -3.31 2.65
C GLU A 214 -18.58 -4.62 2.40
N ARG A 215 -17.49 -4.57 1.62
CA ARG A 215 -16.72 -5.74 1.23
C ARG A 215 -15.78 -6.19 2.33
N GLN A 216 -16.33 -6.94 3.24
CA GLN A 216 -15.61 -7.60 4.33
C GLN A 216 -15.18 -8.99 3.89
N GLY A 217 -13.90 -9.22 3.84
CA GLY A 217 -13.33 -10.53 3.56
C GLY A 217 -11.85 -10.43 3.30
N GLY A 218 -11.03 -10.52 4.33
CA GLY A 218 -9.60 -10.81 4.26
C GLY A 218 -8.67 -9.74 3.64
N ASN A 219 -9.21 -8.76 2.94
CA ASN A 219 -8.41 -7.71 2.28
C ASN A 219 -9.13 -6.34 2.36
N TRP A 220 -9.26 -5.82 3.56
CA TRP A 220 -9.69 -4.43 3.74
C TRP A 220 -8.66 -3.50 3.09
N ARG A 221 -9.04 -2.84 2.00
CA ARG A 221 -8.19 -1.89 1.31
C ARG A 221 -8.56 -0.44 1.58
N VAL A 222 -9.55 -0.24 2.41
CA VAL A 222 -9.97 1.07 2.86
C VAL A 222 -9.87 1.15 4.38
N PRO A 223 -9.38 2.26 4.92
CA PRO A 223 -8.82 3.40 4.19
C PRO A 223 -7.50 3.04 3.47
N ARG A 224 -7.17 3.77 2.40
CA ARG A 224 -5.93 3.53 1.66
C ARG A 224 -4.70 3.77 2.55
N SER A 225 -3.68 2.93 2.34
CA SER A 225 -2.41 2.99 3.03
C SER A 225 -1.27 2.67 2.08
N SER A 226 -0.12 3.29 2.28
CA SER A 226 1.09 2.98 1.53
C SER A 226 1.60 1.56 1.76
N LEU A 227 1.34 1.00 2.93
CA LEU A 227 1.88 -0.27 3.38
C LEU A 227 1.00 -1.47 3.04
N ALA A 228 -0.33 -1.31 3.08
CA ALA A 228 -1.26 -2.42 2.88
C ALA A 228 -1.05 -3.19 1.56
N PRO A 229 -0.71 -2.55 0.43
CA PRO A 229 -0.42 -3.26 -0.81
C PRO A 229 0.88 -4.06 -0.78
N ILE A 230 1.83 -3.69 0.08
CA ILE A 230 3.18 -4.26 0.14
C ILE A 230 3.23 -5.43 1.12
N LEU A 231 2.58 -5.27 2.27
CA LEU A 231 2.57 -6.27 3.34
C LEU A 231 1.72 -7.49 2.97
N ARG A 232 2.06 -8.62 3.58
CA ARG A 232 1.31 -9.88 3.44
C ARG A 232 0.79 -10.28 4.81
N PHE A 233 -0.52 -10.49 4.90
CA PHE A 233 -1.18 -10.83 6.15
C PHE A 233 -1.64 -12.28 6.12
N ALA A 234 -1.46 -12.95 7.26
CA ALA A 234 -2.07 -14.25 7.52
C ALA A 234 -3.56 -14.07 7.85
N ASP A 235 -3.86 -12.94 8.52
CA ASP A 235 -5.20 -12.59 8.92
C ASP A 235 -5.35 -11.06 9.03
N VAL A 236 -6.56 -10.56 8.78
CA VAL A 236 -6.90 -9.14 8.88
C VAL A 236 -8.19 -8.99 9.67
N GLU A 237 -8.17 -8.14 10.69
CA GLU A 237 -9.33 -7.77 11.48
C GLU A 237 -9.57 -6.28 11.44
N ALA A 238 -10.81 -5.90 11.69
CA ALA A 238 -11.20 -4.52 11.84
C ALA A 238 -12.11 -4.34 13.06
N PHE A 239 -11.93 -3.23 13.74
CA PHE A 239 -12.66 -2.85 14.95
C PHE A 239 -13.20 -1.45 14.81
N VAL A 240 -14.33 -1.21 15.44
CA VAL A 240 -14.94 0.13 15.55
C VAL A 240 -15.08 0.52 17.02
N GLN A 241 -14.90 1.80 17.28
CA GLN A 241 -15.21 2.42 18.57
C GLN A 241 -16.45 3.29 18.42
N GLU A 242 -17.51 2.93 19.12
CA GLU A 242 -18.77 3.67 19.11
C GLU A 242 -18.68 4.97 19.93
N SER A 243 -19.36 6.02 19.48
CA SER A 243 -19.38 7.32 20.18
C SER A 243 -20.16 7.21 21.51
N PRO A 244 -19.74 7.97 22.56
CA PRO A 244 -20.54 8.06 23.78
C PRO A 244 -21.88 8.71 23.48
N GLY A 245 -22.95 8.00 23.76
CA GLY A 245 -24.31 8.49 23.54
C GLY A 245 -24.88 8.23 22.16
N GLY A 246 -24.18 7.46 21.34
CA GLY A 246 -24.51 7.06 19.96
C GLY A 246 -25.63 7.91 19.36
N GLY A 247 -25.44 8.55 18.21
CA GLY A 247 -26.47 9.41 17.62
C GLY A 247 -27.86 8.76 17.68
N ARG A 248 -28.95 9.48 17.39
CA ARG A 248 -30.35 9.00 17.48
C ARG A 248 -30.60 7.58 16.96
N ASP A 249 -29.66 7.05 16.15
CA ASP A 249 -29.73 5.71 15.53
C ASP A 249 -28.63 4.74 16.00
N GLY A 250 -27.81 5.07 17.03
CA GLY A 250 -26.75 4.18 17.54
C GLY A 250 -25.58 3.91 16.58
N THR A 251 -25.44 4.71 15.51
CA THR A 251 -24.55 4.43 14.37
C THR A 251 -23.37 5.40 14.22
N GLU A 252 -23.08 6.23 15.24
CA GLU A 252 -21.96 7.15 15.16
C GLU A 252 -20.69 6.52 15.72
N LEU A 253 -19.61 6.56 14.93
CA LEU A 253 -18.33 6.00 15.29
C LEU A 253 -17.31 7.10 15.61
N ASP A 254 -16.53 6.90 16.66
CA ASP A 254 -15.41 7.76 17.02
C ASP A 254 -14.13 7.35 16.31
N ALA A 255 -13.91 6.04 16.15
CA ALA A 255 -12.72 5.53 15.51
C ALA A 255 -12.95 4.16 14.86
N PHE A 256 -12.04 3.87 13.93
CA PHE A 256 -11.88 2.59 13.26
C PHE A 256 -10.42 2.16 13.36
N ALA A 257 -10.17 0.90 13.63
CA ALA A 257 -8.84 0.30 13.59
C ALA A 257 -8.84 -0.94 12.72
N GLN A 258 -7.84 -1.06 11.86
CA GLN A 258 -7.58 -2.24 11.07
C GLN A 258 -6.26 -2.86 11.50
N VAL A 259 -6.27 -4.16 11.74
CA VAL A 259 -5.12 -4.95 12.17
C VAL A 259 -4.80 -5.98 11.10
N GLY A 260 -3.53 -6.04 10.70
CA GLY A 260 -2.99 -7.10 9.85
C GLY A 260 -1.96 -7.93 10.61
N VAL A 261 -2.26 -9.20 10.85
CA VAL A 261 -1.29 -10.12 11.44
C VAL A 261 -0.33 -10.57 10.33
N ALA A 262 0.96 -10.33 10.55
CA ALA A 262 1.97 -10.60 9.55
C ALA A 262 2.01 -12.07 9.14
N LYS A 263 2.22 -12.30 7.86
CA LYS A 263 2.60 -13.59 7.32
C LYS A 263 4.11 -13.55 7.07
N GLU A 264 4.84 -14.57 7.54
CA GLU A 264 6.29 -14.63 7.40
C GLU A 264 7.05 -13.59 8.26
N ASP A 265 8.30 -13.30 7.91
CA ASP A 265 9.23 -12.45 8.68
C ASP A 265 9.04 -10.95 8.33
N GLN A 266 7.84 -10.41 8.46
CA GLN A 266 7.55 -9.00 8.27
C GLN A 266 6.76 -8.42 9.47
N PRO A 267 6.78 -7.10 9.70
CA PRO A 267 6.02 -6.49 10.79
C PRO A 267 4.51 -6.67 10.65
N HIS A 268 3.80 -6.68 11.77
CA HIS A 268 2.35 -6.53 11.82
C HIS A 268 1.94 -5.14 11.36
N TYR A 269 0.67 -4.96 11.11
CA TYR A 269 0.10 -3.73 10.58
C TYR A 269 -1.03 -3.21 11.48
N LEU A 270 -1.05 -1.91 11.71
CA LEU A 270 -2.13 -1.21 12.38
C LEU A 270 -2.46 0.08 11.60
N LYS A 271 -3.69 0.25 11.14
CA LYS A 271 -4.21 1.51 10.62
C LYS A 271 -5.36 1.98 11.51
N VAL A 272 -5.28 3.23 11.93
CA VAL A 272 -6.35 3.86 12.72
C VAL A 272 -6.87 5.06 11.95
N VAL A 273 -8.19 5.23 11.95
CA VAL A 273 -8.87 6.45 11.49
C VAL A 273 -9.78 6.90 12.62
N ALA A 274 -9.74 8.17 12.94
CA ALA A 274 -10.50 8.72 14.03
C ALA A 274 -11.19 10.04 13.65
N ARG A 275 -12.34 10.28 14.21
CA ARG A 275 -13.00 11.58 14.13
C ARG A 275 -12.10 12.65 14.79
N PRO A 276 -12.03 13.87 14.26
CA PRO A 276 -11.28 14.95 14.90
C PRO A 276 -11.70 15.12 16.36
N GLY A 277 -10.71 15.09 17.26
CA GLY A 277 -10.91 15.23 18.71
C GLY A 277 -11.35 13.94 19.44
N ALA A 278 -11.52 12.82 18.78
CA ALA A 278 -11.83 11.56 19.45
C ALA A 278 -10.61 11.00 20.19
N ASP A 279 -10.82 10.41 21.36
CA ASP A 279 -9.78 9.67 22.07
C ASP A 279 -9.67 8.24 21.49
N VAL A 280 -8.52 7.94 20.96
CA VAL A 280 -8.21 6.64 20.32
C VAL A 280 -7.40 5.70 21.22
N THR A 281 -7.15 6.08 22.48
CA THR A 281 -6.34 5.29 23.42
C THR A 281 -6.84 3.86 23.54
N ASP A 282 -8.12 3.70 23.74
CA ASP A 282 -8.72 2.39 23.97
C ASP A 282 -8.71 1.50 22.72
N ILE A 283 -9.04 2.05 21.54
CA ILE A 283 -9.07 1.25 20.31
C ILE A 283 -7.64 0.86 19.84
N VAL A 284 -6.64 1.71 20.05
CA VAL A 284 -5.24 1.37 19.80
C VAL A 284 -4.79 0.26 20.75
N GLY A 285 -5.09 0.38 22.05
CA GLY A 285 -4.77 -0.65 23.05
C GLY A 285 -5.45 -1.98 22.72
N PHE A 286 -6.73 -1.94 22.33
CA PHE A 286 -7.49 -3.13 21.91
C PHE A 286 -6.87 -3.79 20.68
N ALA A 287 -6.53 -3.02 19.65
CA ALA A 287 -5.94 -3.51 18.42
C ALA A 287 -4.55 -4.14 18.65
N LEU A 288 -3.70 -3.50 19.46
CA LEU A 288 -2.40 -4.08 19.86
C LEU A 288 -2.55 -5.34 20.70
N GLY A 289 -3.54 -5.40 21.57
CA GLY A 289 -3.91 -6.60 22.33
C GLY A 289 -4.33 -7.75 21.42
N SER A 290 -5.13 -7.47 20.38
CA SER A 290 -5.53 -8.47 19.38
C SER A 290 -4.33 -9.06 18.63
N ILE A 291 -3.33 -8.23 18.24
CA ILE A 291 -2.09 -8.72 17.64
C ILE A 291 -1.35 -9.65 18.63
N ALA A 292 -1.18 -9.21 19.88
CA ALA A 292 -0.45 -9.97 20.90
C ALA A 292 -1.09 -11.34 21.19
N ASP A 293 -2.42 -11.41 21.28
CA ASP A 293 -3.13 -12.66 21.53
C ASP A 293 -2.94 -13.68 20.41
N ARG A 294 -2.92 -13.22 19.17
CA ARG A 294 -2.75 -14.07 17.98
C ARG A 294 -1.32 -14.55 17.78
N THR A 295 -0.36 -13.70 18.11
CA THR A 295 1.06 -14.04 18.02
C THR A 295 1.50 -14.92 19.19
N GLY A 296 0.98 -14.72 20.40
CA GLY A 296 1.23 -15.53 21.58
C GLY A 296 0.66 -16.95 21.51
N ALA A 297 -0.48 -17.13 20.82
CA ALA A 297 -1.14 -18.44 20.68
C ALA A 297 -0.49 -19.33 19.60
N ALA A 298 0.23 -18.76 18.65
CA ALA A 298 0.91 -19.52 17.60
C ALA A 298 2.36 -19.76 17.98
N ALA A 299 2.66 -20.93 18.57
CA ALA A 299 4.01 -21.36 18.85
C ALA A 299 4.85 -21.33 17.56
N GLY A 300 5.73 -20.33 17.42
CA GLY A 300 6.60 -20.16 16.26
C GLY A 300 6.54 -18.79 15.58
N HIS A 301 5.59 -17.92 15.89
CA HIS A 301 5.64 -16.54 15.41
C HIS A 301 6.65 -15.73 16.22
N ARG A 302 7.66 -15.22 15.55
CA ARG A 302 8.57 -14.24 16.14
C ARG A 302 7.77 -12.97 16.36
N ASP A 303 7.94 -12.34 17.52
CA ASP A 303 7.42 -10.98 17.77
C ASP A 303 8.14 -10.01 16.82
N GLN A 304 7.44 -9.52 15.81
CA GLN A 304 8.04 -8.81 14.68
C GLN A 304 7.82 -7.30 14.73
N GLY A 305 7.20 -6.82 15.78
CA GLY A 305 6.80 -5.41 15.88
C GLY A 305 5.62 -5.05 14.98
N VAL A 306 5.22 -3.78 15.03
CA VAL A 306 4.02 -3.28 14.35
C VAL A 306 4.35 -2.03 13.56
N LEU A 307 3.92 -1.96 12.31
CA LEU A 307 3.95 -0.75 11.47
C LEU A 307 2.58 -0.08 11.49
N ALA A 308 2.58 1.25 11.64
CA ALA A 308 1.38 2.06 11.59
C ALA A 308 1.57 3.25 10.63
N PRO A 309 0.90 3.26 9.47
CA PRO A 309 0.88 4.41 8.58
C PRO A 309 -0.18 5.41 9.05
N VAL A 310 0.23 6.67 9.24
CA VAL A 310 -0.63 7.76 9.67
C VAL A 310 -0.55 8.92 8.68
N ARG A 311 -1.69 9.42 8.22
CA ARG A 311 -1.74 10.60 7.36
C ARG A 311 -1.40 11.85 8.17
N THR A 312 -0.72 12.81 7.56
CA THR A 312 -0.31 14.03 8.26
C THR A 312 -1.48 14.85 8.83
N TYR A 313 -2.68 14.66 8.31
CA TYR A 313 -3.90 15.28 8.85
C TYR A 313 -4.58 14.48 9.97
N GLU A 314 -4.08 13.29 10.30
CA GLU A 314 -4.58 12.41 11.37
C GLU A 314 -3.78 12.63 12.68
N SER A 315 -3.35 13.86 12.96
CA SER A 315 -2.45 14.19 14.10
C SER A 315 -2.89 13.67 15.49
N PRO A 316 -4.18 13.54 15.83
CA PRO A 316 -4.56 12.93 17.11
C PRO A 316 -4.16 11.45 17.22
N VAL A 317 -4.08 10.75 16.09
CA VAL A 317 -3.69 9.33 16.04
C VAL A 317 -2.19 9.18 16.25
N ASP A 318 -1.40 10.06 15.64
CA ASP A 318 0.06 10.08 15.69
C ASP A 318 0.58 10.12 17.14
N SER A 319 0.16 11.15 17.91
CA SER A 319 0.59 11.32 19.29
C SER A 319 0.19 10.14 20.19
N ARG A 320 -0.97 9.54 19.99
CA ARG A 320 -1.39 8.36 20.76
C ARG A 320 -0.58 7.11 20.42
N LEU A 321 -0.19 6.93 19.17
CA LEU A 321 0.71 5.86 18.79
C LEU A 321 2.11 6.05 19.37
N GLU A 322 2.62 7.29 19.42
CA GLU A 322 3.89 7.58 20.08
C GLU A 322 3.84 7.22 21.58
N GLU A 323 2.77 7.57 22.30
CA GLU A 323 2.54 7.16 23.69
C GLU A 323 2.48 5.64 23.84
N ALA A 324 1.98 4.92 22.82
CA ALA A 324 1.97 3.45 22.78
C ALA A 324 3.36 2.85 22.47
N GLY A 325 4.37 3.68 22.23
CA GLY A 325 5.76 3.28 22.01
C GLY A 325 6.12 3.08 20.54
N PHE A 326 5.37 3.67 19.63
CA PHE A 326 5.76 3.81 18.23
C PHE A 326 6.75 4.96 18.06
N ASN A 327 7.62 4.84 17.06
CA ASN A 327 8.55 5.89 16.66
C ASN A 327 8.45 6.08 15.15
N THR A 328 8.55 7.30 14.68
CA THR A 328 8.60 7.63 13.25
C THR A 328 9.86 7.03 12.63
N ILE A 329 9.71 6.29 11.54
CA ILE A 329 10.82 5.68 10.80
C ILE A 329 10.94 6.18 9.36
N ALA A 330 9.85 6.68 8.78
CA ALA A 330 9.86 7.24 7.43
C ALA A 330 8.67 8.18 7.23
N THR A 331 8.80 9.05 6.23
CA THR A 331 7.67 9.80 5.66
C THR A 331 7.63 9.53 4.16
N VAL A 332 6.44 9.30 3.63
CA VAL A 332 6.23 9.01 2.22
C VAL A 332 5.23 9.98 1.61
N THR A 333 5.53 10.41 0.39
CA THR A 333 4.64 11.20 -0.44
C THR A 333 3.69 10.30 -1.20
N LEU A 334 2.44 10.66 -1.22
CA LEU A 334 1.38 9.95 -1.92
C LEU A 334 1.07 10.68 -3.22
N LEU A 335 1.21 9.95 -4.32
CA LEU A 335 0.95 10.50 -5.64
C LEU A 335 -0.07 9.64 -6.38
N MET A 336 -0.82 10.28 -7.25
CA MET A 336 -1.84 9.64 -8.06
C MET A 336 -1.82 10.22 -9.47
N LYS A 337 -2.11 9.37 -10.46
CA LYS A 337 -2.32 9.76 -11.84
C LYS A 337 -3.66 9.21 -12.33
N GLU A 338 -4.50 10.09 -12.87
CA GLU A 338 -5.66 9.66 -13.63
C GLU A 338 -5.22 9.20 -15.02
N THR A 339 -5.80 8.12 -15.49
CA THR A 339 -5.52 7.59 -16.82
C THR A 339 -6.71 7.88 -17.74
N ALA A 340 -6.41 8.29 -18.97
CA ALA A 340 -7.46 8.43 -19.99
C ALA A 340 -7.93 7.02 -20.43
N VAL A 341 -9.10 6.61 -19.97
CA VAL A 341 -9.73 5.37 -20.40
C VAL A 341 -10.51 5.65 -21.68
N ARG A 342 -10.21 4.92 -22.77
CA ARG A 342 -11.06 4.92 -23.96
C ARG A 342 -12.39 4.24 -23.60
N VAL A 343 -13.44 5.01 -23.46
CA VAL A 343 -14.78 4.46 -23.46
C VAL A 343 -15.05 3.96 -24.89
N ALA A 344 -15.21 2.65 -25.04
CA ALA A 344 -15.70 2.12 -26.32
C ALA A 344 -17.09 2.72 -26.55
N GLU A 345 -17.28 3.43 -27.67
CA GLU A 345 -18.62 3.87 -28.06
C GLU A 345 -19.52 2.63 -28.11
N PRO A 346 -20.71 2.67 -27.47
CA PRO A 346 -21.65 1.58 -27.59
C PRO A 346 -21.96 1.38 -29.07
N ALA A 347 -21.75 0.16 -29.58
CA ALA A 347 -22.11 -0.18 -30.93
C ALA A 347 -23.60 0.18 -31.10
N LEU A 348 -23.90 1.16 -31.93
CA LEU A 348 -25.27 1.48 -32.31
C LEU A 348 -25.85 0.23 -32.98
N VAL A 349 -26.68 -0.50 -32.27
CA VAL A 349 -27.46 -1.58 -32.85
C VAL A 349 -28.41 -0.89 -33.78
N PRO A 350 -28.35 -1.14 -35.11
CA PRO A 350 -29.33 -0.57 -36.04
C PRO A 350 -30.72 -1.02 -35.59
N ALA A 351 -31.59 -0.06 -35.29
CA ALA A 351 -32.98 -0.37 -35.06
C ALA A 351 -33.53 -1.03 -36.33
N GLY A 352 -33.72 -2.32 -36.27
CA GLY A 352 -34.35 -3.05 -37.36
C GLY A 352 -35.75 -2.48 -37.58
N VAL A 353 -35.94 -1.77 -38.67
CA VAL A 353 -37.24 -1.36 -39.15
C VAL A 353 -38.00 -2.64 -39.51
N ARG A 354 -39.08 -2.94 -38.77
CA ARG A 354 -40.09 -3.91 -39.15
C ARG A 354 -41.13 -3.24 -39.99
#